data_bc101ecdc13a12a30e992a81db1004cc
#
_entry.id   bc101ecdc13a12a30e992a81db1004cc
#
_cell.length_a   1.000
_cell.length_b   1.000
_cell.length_c   1.000
_cell.angle_alpha   90.00
_cell.angle_beta   90.00
_cell.angle_gamma   90.00
#
_symmetry.space_group_name_H-M   'P 1'
#
loop_
_entity.id
_entity.type
_entity.pdbx_description
1 polymer ?
#
loop_
_entity_poly.entity_id
_entity_poly.type
_entity_poly.pdbx_seq_one_letter_code
_entity_poly.pdbx_strand_id
1 'polypeptide(L)'
;QHELALSLAPFVKDLLAYPPLRVPGTAVFLTADIKGVPPALLHNLKHNKVLHKQNLFVTVKSHEVPWIPPENRIELEDLGENCWQVMLHLGFKDDPDVPEALKLLKAHGVHLDDMETSYFLSRDIVIPTIGSGMAPWREKLFAGMHRNAAGAADFLSLPTNRVVELGSKVEI
;
A
#
# COMPACT_ATOMS: atom_id res chain seq x y z
N GLN A 1 1.44 16.50 21.77
CA GLN A 1 1.80 17.06 20.44
C GLN A 1 1.20 16.12 19.39
N HIS A 2 0.04 16.54 18.84
CA HIS A 2 -0.48 15.89 17.66
C HIS A 2 0.42 16.28 16.49
N GLU A 3 1.27 15.37 16.08
CA GLU A 3 1.86 15.42 14.76
C GLU A 3 0.69 15.47 13.78
N LEU A 4 0.53 16.60 13.09
CA LEU A 4 -0.47 16.74 12.06
C LEU A 4 -0.15 15.73 10.97
N ALA A 5 -0.86 14.61 10.97
CA ALA A 5 -0.71 13.61 9.93
C ALA A 5 -1.00 14.27 8.59
N LEU A 6 -0.01 14.32 7.72
CA LEU A 6 -0.15 14.87 6.38
C LEU A 6 -1.20 14.06 5.62
N SER A 7 -2.18 14.74 5.07
CA SER A 7 -3.20 14.10 4.23
C SER A 7 -2.65 13.80 2.86
N LEU A 8 -2.90 12.59 2.36
CA LEU A 8 -2.34 12.10 1.10
C LEU A 8 -2.76 12.95 -0.10
N ALA A 9 -4.05 13.20 -0.29
CA ALA A 9 -4.53 13.91 -1.49
C ALA A 9 -3.97 15.33 -1.63
N PRO A 10 -4.01 16.20 -0.60
CA PRO A 10 -3.35 17.50 -0.67
C PRO A 10 -1.85 17.42 -0.86
N PHE A 11 -1.19 16.46 -0.20
CA PHE A 11 0.25 16.25 -0.33
C PHE A 11 0.64 15.90 -1.76
N VAL A 12 -0.05 14.97 -2.39
CA VAL A 12 0.19 14.56 -3.79
C VAL A 12 -0.07 15.72 -4.73
N LYS A 13 -1.13 16.50 -4.50
CA LYS A 13 -1.42 17.69 -5.32
C LYS A 13 -0.27 18.69 -5.29
N ASP A 14 0.26 18.96 -4.11
CA ASP A 14 1.40 19.89 -3.96
C ASP A 14 2.67 19.31 -4.58
N LEU A 15 2.90 18.01 -4.40
CA LEU A 15 4.03 17.31 -5.00
C LEU A 15 4.00 17.36 -6.53
N LEU A 16 2.81 17.20 -7.13
CA LEU A 16 2.64 17.23 -8.59
C LEU A 16 2.72 18.63 -9.18
N ALA A 17 2.54 19.68 -8.37
CA ALA A 17 2.75 21.08 -8.80
C ALA A 17 4.25 21.35 -9.08
N TYR A 18 5.13 20.70 -8.32
CA TYR A 18 6.60 20.79 -8.49
C TYR A 18 7.19 19.37 -8.41
N PRO A 19 6.97 18.55 -9.45
CA PRO A 19 7.27 17.13 -9.37
C PRO A 19 8.78 16.88 -9.32
N PRO A 20 9.21 15.88 -8.53
CA PRO A 20 10.58 15.38 -8.61
C PRO A 20 10.80 14.65 -9.93
N LEU A 21 12.06 14.24 -10.17
CA LEU A 21 12.37 13.40 -11.32
C LEU A 21 11.51 12.14 -11.30
N ARG A 22 10.85 11.85 -12.43
CA ARG A 22 10.09 10.62 -12.61
C ARG A 22 10.98 9.52 -13.17
N VAL A 23 10.94 8.36 -12.52
CA VAL A 23 11.62 7.15 -12.98
C VAL A 23 10.63 6.16 -13.57
N PRO A 24 11.03 5.33 -14.55
CA PRO A 24 10.16 4.31 -15.12
C PRO A 24 9.63 3.32 -14.08
N GLY A 25 8.49 2.74 -14.37
CA GLY A 25 7.89 1.69 -13.56
C GLY A 25 6.79 2.17 -12.63
N THR A 26 6.29 1.21 -11.86
CA THR A 26 5.21 1.41 -10.90
C THR A 26 5.73 1.20 -9.49
N ALA A 27 5.41 2.16 -8.61
CA ALA A 27 5.60 2.01 -7.19
C ALA A 27 4.25 1.74 -6.52
N VAL A 28 4.19 0.67 -5.74
CA VAL A 28 3.05 0.34 -4.88
C VAL A 28 3.47 0.61 -3.45
N PHE A 29 2.86 1.61 -2.84
CA PHE A 29 3.10 1.95 -1.43
C PHE A 29 1.98 1.35 -0.59
N LEU A 30 2.32 0.37 0.24
CA LEU A 30 1.37 -0.21 1.16
C LEU A 30 1.30 0.63 2.42
N THR A 31 0.09 0.98 2.82
CA THR A 31 -0.16 1.84 3.98
C THR A 31 -1.34 1.33 4.78
N ALA A 32 -1.28 1.52 6.09
CA ALA A 32 -2.39 1.19 6.98
C ALA A 32 -3.47 2.28 7.00
N ASP A 33 -3.09 3.51 6.73
CA ASP A 33 -4.00 4.66 6.70
C ASP A 33 -4.17 5.18 5.29
N ILE A 34 -5.36 4.99 4.73
CA ILE A 34 -5.66 5.42 3.37
C ILE A 34 -5.60 6.94 3.18
N LYS A 35 -5.81 7.70 4.22
CA LYS A 35 -5.82 9.17 4.16
C LYS A 35 -4.46 9.80 4.43
N GLY A 36 -3.58 9.06 5.08
CA GLY A 36 -2.26 9.53 5.45
C GLY A 36 -1.23 9.36 4.35
N VAL A 37 -0.17 10.14 4.40
CA VAL A 37 0.98 9.98 3.50
C VAL A 37 1.79 8.76 3.95
N PRO A 38 2.02 7.77 3.08
CA PRO A 38 2.82 6.62 3.46
C PRO A 38 4.23 7.02 3.87
N PRO A 39 4.75 6.53 5.01
CA PRO A 39 6.13 6.80 5.40
C PRO A 39 7.15 6.40 4.33
N ALA A 40 6.88 5.32 3.61
CA ALA A 40 7.74 4.86 2.52
C ALA A 40 7.83 5.88 1.37
N LEU A 41 6.73 6.58 1.05
CA LEU A 41 6.76 7.66 0.06
C LEU A 41 7.66 8.80 0.52
N LEU A 42 7.52 9.23 1.77
CA LEU A 42 8.35 10.31 2.33
C LEU A 42 9.82 9.93 2.33
N HIS A 43 10.15 8.70 2.69
CA HIS A 43 11.51 8.19 2.63
C HIS A 43 12.08 8.23 1.21
N ASN A 44 11.30 7.76 0.24
CA ASN A 44 11.74 7.74 -1.15
C ASN A 44 11.98 9.15 -1.70
N LEU A 45 11.11 10.09 -1.37
CA LEU A 45 11.27 11.49 -1.77
C LEU A 45 12.46 12.16 -1.09
N LYS A 46 12.67 11.89 0.20
CA LYS A 46 13.76 12.50 0.97
C LYS A 46 15.12 11.98 0.54
N HIS A 47 15.26 10.67 0.35
CA HIS A 47 16.55 10.03 0.15
C HIS A 47 16.90 9.82 -1.32
N ASN A 48 15.94 9.40 -2.12
CA ASN A 48 16.15 9.12 -3.54
C ASN A 48 15.75 10.29 -4.45
N LYS A 49 14.92 11.20 -3.97
CA LYS A 49 14.45 12.40 -4.68
C LYS A 49 13.79 12.08 -6.03
N VAL A 50 13.09 10.97 -6.09
CA VAL A 50 12.40 10.50 -7.29
C VAL A 50 10.97 10.10 -6.99
N LEU A 51 10.16 10.10 -8.03
CA LEU A 51 8.80 9.57 -8.03
C LEU A 51 8.66 8.65 -9.24
N HIS A 52 8.00 7.52 -9.09
CA HIS A 52 7.78 6.62 -10.23
C HIS A 52 6.78 7.22 -11.21
N LYS A 53 6.79 6.73 -12.44
CA LYS A 53 5.80 7.17 -13.45
C LYS A 53 4.38 6.84 -13.04
N GLN A 54 4.17 5.70 -12.39
CA GLN A 54 2.90 5.29 -11.82
C GLN A 54 3.06 4.98 -10.34
N ASN A 55 2.16 5.52 -9.53
CA ASN A 55 2.20 5.34 -8.08
C ASN A 55 0.84 4.92 -7.56
N LEU A 56 0.80 3.80 -6.84
CA LEU A 56 -0.40 3.28 -6.20
C LEU A 56 -0.21 3.33 -4.69
N PHE A 57 -1.13 4.00 -4.00
CA PHE A 57 -1.18 4.06 -2.54
C PHE A 57 -2.26 3.10 -2.08
N VAL A 58 -1.85 1.92 -1.59
CA VAL A 58 -2.75 0.79 -1.37
C VAL A 58 -2.95 0.55 0.11
N THR A 59 -4.20 0.51 0.53
CA THR A 59 -4.61 0.06 1.86
C THR A 59 -5.47 -1.18 1.73
N VAL A 60 -5.12 -2.22 2.47
CA VAL A 60 -5.89 -3.47 2.52
C VAL A 60 -6.83 -3.42 3.72
N LYS A 61 -8.12 -3.58 3.45
CA LYS A 61 -9.16 -3.60 4.47
C LYS A 61 -9.85 -4.95 4.50
N SER A 62 -9.86 -5.57 5.67
CA SER A 62 -10.60 -6.81 5.86
C SER A 62 -12.02 -6.58 6.34
N HIS A 63 -12.91 -7.48 5.99
CA HIS A 63 -14.31 -7.46 6.36
C HIS A 63 -14.73 -8.75 7.05
N GLU A 64 -15.79 -8.68 7.83
CA GLU A 64 -16.34 -9.81 8.59
C GLU A 64 -17.18 -10.78 7.73
N VAL A 65 -17.10 -10.66 6.41
CA VAL A 65 -17.72 -11.59 5.48
C VAL A 65 -16.68 -12.57 4.93
N PRO A 66 -17.07 -13.81 4.58
CA PRO A 66 -16.10 -14.79 4.08
C PRO A 66 -15.40 -14.36 2.81
N TRP A 67 -16.14 -13.89 1.84
CA TRP A 67 -15.61 -13.48 0.53
C TRP A 67 -16.22 -12.17 0.09
N ILE A 68 -15.44 -11.39 -0.64
CA ILE A 68 -15.90 -10.19 -1.34
C ILE A 68 -15.80 -10.45 -2.84
N PRO A 69 -16.89 -10.28 -3.61
CA PRO A 69 -16.84 -10.45 -5.06
C PRO A 69 -15.76 -9.56 -5.71
N PRO A 70 -15.10 -10.02 -6.77
CA PRO A 70 -14.05 -9.26 -7.43
C PRO A 70 -14.45 -7.82 -7.81
N GLU A 71 -15.70 -7.63 -8.24
CA GLU A 71 -16.23 -6.32 -8.61
C GLU A 71 -16.34 -5.34 -7.45
N ASN A 72 -16.32 -5.83 -6.21
CA ASN A 72 -16.42 -5.01 -4.99
C ASN A 72 -15.10 -4.92 -4.23
N ARG A 73 -14.04 -5.54 -4.72
CA ARG A 73 -12.74 -5.58 -4.02
C ARG A 73 -11.96 -4.28 -4.11
N ILE A 74 -12.13 -3.53 -5.17
CA ILE A 74 -11.31 -2.35 -5.44
C ILE A 74 -12.15 -1.09 -5.40
N GLU A 75 -11.72 -0.14 -4.57
CA GLU A 75 -12.10 1.27 -4.68
C GLU A 75 -10.88 2.04 -5.16
N LEU A 76 -11.06 2.81 -6.21
CA LEU A 76 -9.99 3.54 -6.86
C LEU A 76 -10.31 5.03 -6.91
N GLU A 77 -9.36 5.86 -6.48
CA GLU A 77 -9.45 7.31 -6.60
C GLU A 77 -8.25 7.84 -7.37
N ASP A 78 -8.53 8.63 -8.39
CA ASP A 78 -7.49 9.29 -9.19
C ASP A 78 -7.00 10.55 -8.47
N LEU A 79 -5.70 10.59 -8.15
CA LEU A 79 -5.06 11.74 -7.54
C LEU A 79 -4.35 12.64 -8.56
N GLY A 80 -4.40 12.28 -9.84
CA GLY A 80 -3.76 12.99 -10.93
C GLY A 80 -2.38 12.44 -11.31
N GLU A 81 -1.98 12.66 -12.55
CA GLU A 81 -0.63 12.36 -13.06
C GLU A 81 -0.14 10.93 -12.74
N ASN A 82 -1.01 9.92 -12.95
CA ASN A 82 -0.73 8.51 -12.66
C ASN A 82 -0.43 8.23 -11.17
N CYS A 83 -1.04 8.98 -10.29
CA CYS A 83 -1.08 8.69 -8.85
C CYS A 83 -2.49 8.24 -8.47
N TRP A 84 -2.60 7.09 -7.82
CA TRP A 84 -3.88 6.44 -7.52
C TRP A 84 -3.94 6.02 -6.06
N GLN A 85 -5.07 6.30 -5.43
CA GLN A 85 -5.37 5.77 -4.12
C GLN A 85 -6.25 4.53 -4.28
N VAL A 86 -5.84 3.43 -3.68
CA VAL A 86 -6.50 2.13 -3.83
C VAL A 86 -6.89 1.58 -2.47
N MET A 87 -8.17 1.31 -2.29
CA MET A 87 -8.65 0.52 -1.17
C MET A 87 -8.94 -0.89 -1.67
N LEU A 88 -8.25 -1.87 -1.12
CA LEU A 88 -8.48 -3.28 -1.41
C LEU A 88 -9.32 -3.91 -0.30
N HIS A 89 -10.54 -4.33 -0.64
CA HIS A 89 -11.45 -4.99 0.28
C HIS A 89 -11.36 -6.50 0.15
N LEU A 90 -11.11 -7.18 1.26
CA LEU A 90 -11.02 -8.65 1.32
C LEU A 90 -11.93 -9.20 2.41
N GLY A 91 -12.57 -10.32 2.13
CA GLY A 91 -13.25 -11.13 3.15
C GLY A 91 -12.25 -11.99 3.92
N PHE A 92 -12.68 -12.55 5.05
CA PHE A 92 -11.76 -13.29 5.92
C PHE A 92 -11.30 -14.64 5.34
N LYS A 93 -11.94 -15.14 4.28
CA LYS A 93 -11.53 -16.33 3.52
C LYS A 93 -10.88 -15.99 2.18
N ASP A 94 -10.88 -14.72 1.78
CA ASP A 94 -10.15 -14.32 0.59
C ASP A 94 -8.65 -14.47 0.79
N ASP A 95 -7.95 -14.82 -0.27
CA ASP A 95 -6.51 -14.85 -0.27
C ASP A 95 -5.96 -13.42 -0.26
N PRO A 96 -5.11 -13.05 0.72
CA PRO A 96 -4.54 -11.71 0.79
C PRO A 96 -3.39 -11.47 -0.21
N ASP A 97 -3.47 -12.04 -1.39
CA ASP A 97 -2.50 -11.85 -2.47
C ASP A 97 -2.69 -10.48 -3.11
N VAL A 98 -1.88 -9.51 -2.71
CA VAL A 98 -1.97 -8.13 -3.21
C VAL A 98 -1.61 -8.03 -4.70
N PRO A 99 -0.52 -8.63 -5.20
CA PRO A 99 -0.22 -8.58 -6.63
C PRO A 99 -1.36 -9.12 -7.50
N GLU A 100 -1.94 -10.24 -7.11
CA GLU A 100 -3.07 -10.82 -7.85
C GLU A 100 -4.31 -9.93 -7.79
N ALA A 101 -4.62 -9.37 -6.61
CA ALA A 101 -5.74 -8.46 -6.46
C ALA A 101 -5.58 -7.17 -7.28
N LEU A 102 -4.37 -6.64 -7.39
CA LEU A 102 -4.09 -5.44 -8.18
C LEU A 102 -4.28 -5.64 -9.69
N LYS A 103 -4.31 -6.87 -10.17
CA LYS A 103 -4.68 -7.15 -11.58
C LYS A 103 -6.10 -6.71 -11.91
N LEU A 104 -6.97 -6.62 -10.92
CA LEU A 104 -8.33 -6.10 -11.09
C LEU A 104 -8.35 -4.63 -11.53
N LEU A 105 -7.27 -3.89 -11.29
CA LEU A 105 -7.15 -2.49 -11.73
C LEU A 105 -7.13 -2.35 -13.25
N LYS A 106 -6.82 -3.40 -13.98
CA LYS A 106 -6.84 -3.41 -15.43
C LYS A 106 -8.20 -3.01 -16.01
N ALA A 107 -9.27 -3.42 -15.34
CA ALA A 107 -10.64 -3.05 -15.72
C ALA A 107 -10.89 -1.54 -15.59
N HIS A 108 -10.09 -0.84 -14.78
CA HIS A 108 -10.13 0.61 -14.60
C HIS A 108 -9.09 1.37 -15.43
N GLY A 109 -8.40 0.68 -16.35
CA GLY A 109 -7.39 1.29 -17.20
C GLY A 109 -6.02 1.44 -16.56
N VAL A 110 -5.78 0.83 -15.39
CA VAL A 110 -4.49 0.87 -14.70
C VAL A 110 -3.78 -0.46 -14.89
N HIS A 111 -2.64 -0.41 -15.57
CA HIS A 111 -1.82 -1.60 -15.84
C HIS A 111 -0.58 -1.62 -14.96
N LEU A 112 -0.32 -2.76 -14.34
CA LEU A 112 0.92 -3.05 -13.64
C LEU A 112 1.72 -4.08 -14.44
N ASP A 113 2.96 -3.74 -14.75
CA ASP A 113 3.92 -4.69 -15.27
C ASP A 113 4.68 -5.32 -14.09
N ASP A 114 4.55 -6.63 -13.91
CA ASP A 114 5.17 -7.33 -12.79
C ASP A 114 6.69 -7.15 -12.76
N MET A 115 7.31 -7.00 -13.94
CA MET A 115 8.76 -6.82 -14.07
C MET A 115 9.21 -5.40 -13.70
N GLU A 116 8.31 -4.44 -13.69
CA GLU A 116 8.60 -3.04 -13.42
C GLU A 116 7.86 -2.49 -12.20
N THR A 117 7.25 -3.35 -11.40
CA THR A 117 6.53 -2.96 -10.20
C THR A 117 7.38 -3.21 -8.97
N SER A 118 7.54 -2.18 -8.14
CA SER A 118 8.19 -2.27 -6.84
C SER A 118 7.19 -2.02 -5.73
N TYR A 119 7.25 -2.83 -4.68
CA TYR A 119 6.38 -2.74 -3.51
C TYR A 119 7.17 -2.15 -2.34
N PHE A 120 6.65 -1.05 -1.80
CA PHE A 120 7.28 -0.35 -0.68
C PHE A 120 6.49 -0.59 0.59
N LEU A 121 7.18 -1.12 1.59
CA LEU A 121 6.67 -1.38 2.93
C LEU A 121 7.46 -0.59 3.95
N SER A 122 6.78 0.02 4.91
CA SER A 122 7.44 0.48 6.14
C SER A 122 7.23 -0.54 7.25
N ARG A 123 8.11 -0.54 8.27
CA ARG A 123 7.96 -1.43 9.43
C ARG A 123 6.71 -1.16 10.26
N ASP A 124 6.20 0.04 10.16
CA ASP A 124 4.97 0.47 10.83
C ASP A 124 3.71 0.09 10.07
N ILE A 125 3.89 -0.58 8.94
CA ILE A 125 2.76 -1.08 8.23
C ILE A 125 2.08 -2.12 8.98
N VAL A 126 0.89 -1.79 9.18
CA VAL A 126 0.13 -2.74 9.64
C VAL A 126 -1.28 -2.65 9.54
N ILE A 127 -1.85 -3.64 9.50
CA ILE A 127 -3.17 -4.01 9.92
C ILE A 127 -4.23 -3.16 9.35
N PRO A 128 -4.97 -3.73 8.41
CA PRO A 128 -6.24 -3.17 8.01
C PRO A 128 -7.04 -2.82 9.25
N THR A 129 -7.47 -1.58 9.33
CA THR A 129 -8.38 -1.14 10.38
C THR A 129 -9.67 -1.91 10.27
N ILE A 130 -10.14 -2.45 11.37
CA ILE A 130 -11.12 -3.42 11.30
C ILE A 130 -12.24 -3.21 12.24
N GLY A 131 -13.40 -3.60 11.83
CA GLY A 131 -14.52 -3.82 12.71
C GLY A 131 -14.20 -4.83 13.83
N SER A 132 -14.99 -4.83 14.88
CA SER A 132 -14.85 -5.73 16.02
C SER A 132 -14.84 -7.20 15.60
N GLY A 133 -13.74 -7.85 15.74
CA GLY A 133 -13.57 -9.27 15.44
C GLY A 133 -12.24 -9.55 14.76
N MET A 134 -11.50 -10.50 15.26
CA MET A 134 -10.24 -10.91 14.64
C MET A 134 -10.52 -11.99 13.61
N ALA A 135 -10.48 -11.64 12.31
CA ALA A 135 -10.46 -12.66 11.27
C ALA A 135 -9.19 -13.51 11.42
N PRO A 136 -9.24 -14.84 11.16
CA PRO A 136 -8.09 -15.73 11.36
C PRO A 136 -6.81 -15.30 10.65
N TRP A 137 -6.92 -14.73 9.46
CA TRP A 137 -5.75 -14.25 8.73
C TRP A 137 -5.12 -12.99 9.35
N ARG A 138 -5.90 -12.22 10.08
CA ARG A 138 -5.47 -11.04 10.79
C ARG A 138 -4.58 -11.39 11.98
N GLU A 139 -4.92 -12.47 12.71
CA GLU A 139 -4.07 -13.00 13.76
C GLU A 139 -2.71 -13.45 13.21
N LYS A 140 -2.71 -14.06 12.03
CA LYS A 140 -1.48 -14.45 11.35
C LYS A 140 -0.65 -13.25 10.93
N LEU A 141 -1.29 -12.20 10.43
CA LEU A 141 -0.63 -10.95 10.09
C LEU A 141 0.01 -10.33 11.34
N PHE A 142 -0.72 -10.25 12.44
CA PHE A 142 -0.22 -9.77 13.72
C PHE A 142 0.98 -10.57 14.21
N ALA A 143 0.87 -11.88 14.20
CA ALA A 143 1.96 -12.75 14.62
C ALA A 143 3.20 -12.61 13.73
N GLY A 144 3.01 -12.43 12.43
CA GLY A 144 4.10 -12.19 11.48
C GLY A 144 4.80 -10.85 11.72
N MET A 145 4.02 -9.83 12.10
CA MET A 145 4.55 -8.48 12.29
C MET A 145 5.35 -8.30 13.57
N HIS A 146 5.01 -9.00 14.62
CA HIS A 146 5.81 -9.02 15.86
C HIS A 146 7.19 -9.64 15.64
N ARG A 147 7.39 -10.36 14.55
CA ARG A 147 8.64 -11.07 14.28
C ARG A 147 9.57 -10.32 13.33
N ASN A 148 9.07 -9.74 12.26
CA ASN A 148 9.83 -8.89 11.32
C ASN A 148 8.91 -8.41 10.17
N ALA A 149 9.35 -7.38 9.42
CA ALA A 149 8.63 -6.87 8.26
C ALA A 149 8.51 -7.90 7.11
N ALA A 150 9.40 -8.90 7.05
CA ALA A 150 9.34 -10.00 6.09
C ALA A 150 8.04 -10.80 6.22
N GLY A 151 7.47 -10.89 7.42
CA GLY A 151 6.20 -11.57 7.63
C GLY A 151 5.01 -10.91 6.92
N ALA A 152 4.97 -9.58 6.85
CA ALA A 152 3.91 -8.86 6.16
C ALA A 152 4.03 -9.03 4.63
N ALA A 153 5.23 -8.98 4.08
CA ALA A 153 5.48 -9.20 2.67
C ALA A 153 5.07 -10.61 2.23
N ASP A 154 5.46 -11.63 2.99
CA ASP A 154 5.09 -13.01 2.73
C ASP A 154 3.57 -13.23 2.84
N PHE A 155 2.95 -12.65 3.86
CA PHE A 155 1.52 -12.76 4.06
C PHE A 155 0.71 -12.17 2.90
N LEU A 156 1.15 -11.03 2.37
CA LEU A 156 0.51 -10.34 1.24
C LEU A 156 0.97 -10.88 -0.13
N SER A 157 1.77 -11.94 -0.13
CA SER A 157 2.32 -12.60 -1.34
C SER A 157 3.14 -11.66 -2.23
N LEU A 158 3.83 -10.70 -1.63
CA LEU A 158 4.66 -9.78 -2.39
C LEU A 158 5.92 -10.50 -2.91
N PRO A 159 6.32 -10.25 -4.16
CA PRO A 159 7.51 -10.89 -4.74
C PRO A 159 8.78 -10.40 -4.02
N THR A 160 9.57 -11.34 -3.50
CA THR A 160 10.75 -11.05 -2.65
C THR A 160 11.79 -10.18 -3.31
N ASN A 161 11.94 -10.27 -4.63
CA ASN A 161 12.89 -9.47 -5.40
C ASN A 161 12.37 -8.07 -5.81
N ARG A 162 11.15 -7.74 -5.43
CA ARG A 162 10.50 -6.47 -5.77
C ARG A 162 10.01 -5.70 -4.54
N VAL A 163 10.36 -6.15 -3.35
CA VAL A 163 9.96 -5.51 -2.10
C VAL A 163 11.10 -4.64 -1.59
N VAL A 164 10.78 -3.39 -1.28
CA VAL A 164 11.66 -2.47 -0.58
C VAL A 164 11.09 -2.22 0.79
N GLU A 165 11.80 -2.66 1.82
CA GLU A 165 11.42 -2.44 3.20
C GLU A 165 12.18 -1.24 3.76
N LEU A 166 11.43 -0.28 4.32
CA LEU A 166 11.99 0.91 4.92
C LEU A 166 11.82 0.83 6.43
N GLY A 167 12.94 0.77 7.12
CA GLY A 167 12.97 0.81 8.58
C GLY A 167 12.97 2.24 9.08
N SER A 168 12.00 2.62 9.92
CA SER A 168 12.14 3.80 10.75
C SER A 168 12.96 3.43 11.97
N LYS A 169 14.11 4.10 12.16
CA LYS A 169 14.86 3.99 13.41
C LYS A 169 14.15 4.85 14.42
N VAL A 170 13.46 4.19 15.34
CA VAL A 170 12.95 4.91 16.50
C VAL A 170 14.12 5.11 17.43
N GLU A 171 14.60 6.33 17.55
CA GLU A 171 15.51 6.69 18.62
C GLU A 171 14.70 6.77 19.91
N ILE A 172 15.05 5.91 20.80
CA ILE A 172 14.53 5.93 22.16
C ILE A 172 15.28 7.02 22.95
#